data_8f9e67902b9dc8ba2b4a02a16de14c82
#
_entry.id   8f9e67902b9dc8ba2b4a02a16de14c82
#
_cell.length_a   1.000
_cell.length_b   1.000
_cell.length_c   1.000
_cell.angle_alpha   90.00
_cell.angle_beta   90.00
_cell.angle_gamma   90.00
#
_symmetry.space_group_name_H-M   'P 1'
#
loop_
_entity.id
_entity.type
_entity.pdbx_description
1 polymer ?
#
loop_
_entity_poly.entity_id
_entity_poly.type
_entity_poly.pdbx_seq_one_letter_code
_entity_poly.pdbx_strand_id
1 'polypeptide(L)'
;MIIRKAENQDSEVLSELAYKSKAYWGYSKEFIEKCKDDLTVTVQYMRENHVYVLEKDNTILAFYSLSTNPNRLDALFIDPDHIGKGIGKVLWEDLINKAKHLNMKEFNIDSDPNAEGYYLKMGAKRIGETPSTVFPNRSLPLMNVTVE
;
A
#
# COMPACT_ATOMS: atom_id res chain seq x y z
N MET A 1 15.15 -8.25 -9.06
CA MET A 1 14.26 -7.26 -8.41
C MET A 1 14.98 -6.65 -7.22
N ILE A 2 14.88 -5.35 -7.09
CA ILE A 2 15.52 -4.58 -6.02
C ILE A 2 14.45 -3.81 -5.27
N ILE A 3 14.52 -3.82 -3.93
CA ILE A 3 13.67 -2.97 -3.11
C ILE A 3 14.55 -1.91 -2.47
N ARG A 4 14.20 -0.65 -2.67
CA ARG A 4 14.94 0.49 -2.17
C ARG A 4 14.01 1.56 -1.62
N LYS A 5 14.56 2.48 -0.85
CA LYS A 5 13.79 3.62 -0.36
C LYS A 5 13.39 4.52 -1.53
N ALA A 6 12.17 5.04 -1.49
CA ALA A 6 11.68 5.97 -2.50
C ALA A 6 12.48 7.29 -2.44
N GLU A 7 12.73 7.86 -3.61
CA GLU A 7 13.42 9.13 -3.77
C GLU A 7 12.44 10.20 -4.27
N ASN A 8 12.78 11.46 -4.10
CA ASN A 8 11.91 12.57 -4.51
C ASN A 8 11.44 12.46 -5.96
N GLN A 9 12.32 12.02 -6.86
CA GLN A 9 12.02 11.86 -8.28
C GLN A 9 11.00 10.75 -8.57
N ASP A 10 10.72 9.87 -7.62
CA ASP A 10 9.75 8.77 -7.79
C ASP A 10 8.30 9.23 -7.60
N SER A 11 8.08 10.41 -7.05
CA SER A 11 6.75 10.92 -6.67
C SER A 11 5.68 10.73 -7.75
N GLU A 12 5.96 11.17 -8.96
CA GLU A 12 5.00 11.10 -10.07
C GLU A 12 4.70 9.66 -10.47
N VAL A 13 5.74 8.83 -10.57
CA VAL A 13 5.59 7.41 -10.93
C VAL A 13 4.76 6.67 -9.89
N LEU A 14 5.00 6.92 -8.60
CA LEU A 14 4.24 6.26 -7.53
C LEU A 14 2.78 6.68 -7.54
N SER A 15 2.50 7.94 -7.79
CA SER A 15 1.12 8.44 -7.89
C SER A 15 0.38 7.79 -9.06
N GLU A 16 1.03 7.68 -10.21
CA GLU A 16 0.47 7.01 -11.39
C GLU A 16 0.22 5.52 -11.12
N LEU A 17 1.16 4.86 -10.45
CA LEU A 17 1.03 3.44 -10.13
C LEU A 17 -0.13 3.20 -9.17
N ALA A 18 -0.27 4.03 -8.14
CA ALA A 18 -1.38 3.94 -7.20
C ALA A 18 -2.72 4.11 -7.91
N TYR A 19 -2.82 5.11 -8.79
CA TYR A 19 -4.01 5.38 -9.57
C TYR A 19 -4.36 4.18 -10.48
N LYS A 20 -3.38 3.68 -11.23
CA LYS A 20 -3.55 2.54 -12.13
C LYS A 20 -3.98 1.27 -11.39
N SER A 21 -3.35 1.02 -10.24
CA SER A 21 -3.66 -0.14 -9.41
C SER A 21 -5.08 -0.09 -8.85
N LYS A 22 -5.52 1.08 -8.39
CA LYS A 22 -6.88 1.28 -7.89
C LYS A 22 -7.90 1.10 -9.00
N ALA A 23 -7.63 1.66 -10.18
CA ALA A 23 -8.51 1.59 -11.34
C ALA A 23 -8.71 0.16 -11.85
N TYR A 24 -7.74 -0.71 -11.64
CA TYR A 24 -7.78 -2.11 -12.07
C TYR A 24 -8.99 -2.87 -11.49
N TRP A 25 -9.46 -2.49 -10.29
CA TRP A 25 -10.54 -3.21 -9.60
C TRP A 25 -11.93 -2.94 -10.17
N GLY A 26 -12.05 -2.14 -11.22
CA GLY A 26 -13.31 -1.92 -11.90
C GLY A 26 -14.18 -0.81 -11.30
N TYR A 27 -13.62 0.03 -10.45
CA TYR A 27 -14.34 1.20 -9.95
C TYR A 27 -14.65 2.15 -11.09
N SER A 28 -15.75 2.90 -10.97
CA SER A 28 -16.12 3.89 -11.99
C SER A 28 -15.06 4.99 -12.08
N LYS A 29 -14.98 5.63 -13.26
CA LYS A 29 -14.08 6.76 -13.47
C LYS A 29 -14.31 7.87 -12.45
N GLU A 30 -15.59 8.15 -12.14
CA GLU A 30 -15.95 9.14 -11.15
C GLU A 30 -15.45 8.78 -9.75
N PHE A 31 -15.55 7.52 -9.36
CA PHE A 31 -15.01 7.03 -8.08
C PHE A 31 -13.50 7.25 -8.01
N ILE A 32 -12.78 6.87 -9.06
CA ILE A 32 -11.32 7.00 -9.10
C ILE A 32 -10.90 8.47 -9.03
N GLU A 33 -11.60 9.38 -9.72
CA GLU A 33 -11.29 10.81 -9.67
C GLU A 33 -11.43 11.36 -8.24
N LYS A 34 -12.43 10.90 -7.49
CA LYS A 34 -12.59 11.31 -6.09
C LYS A 34 -11.49 10.78 -5.18
N CYS A 35 -10.86 9.67 -5.53
CA CYS A 35 -9.74 9.09 -4.79
C CYS A 35 -8.39 9.73 -5.13
N LYS A 36 -8.33 10.60 -6.12
CA LYS A 36 -7.08 11.11 -6.67
C LYS A 36 -6.13 11.70 -5.62
N ASP A 37 -6.65 12.51 -4.71
CA ASP A 37 -5.81 13.13 -3.68
C ASP A 37 -5.24 12.09 -2.73
N ASP A 38 -6.03 11.08 -2.35
CA ASP A 38 -5.59 9.97 -1.49
C ASP A 38 -4.54 9.10 -2.18
N LEU A 39 -4.56 9.04 -3.50
CA LEU A 39 -3.63 8.23 -4.30
C LEU A 39 -2.37 9.00 -4.69
N THR A 40 -2.33 10.32 -4.43
CA THR A 40 -1.19 11.14 -4.80
C THR A 40 -0.07 10.99 -3.76
N VAL A 41 1.11 10.57 -4.24
CA VAL A 41 2.30 10.41 -3.40
C VAL A 41 3.18 11.63 -3.61
N THR A 42 3.16 12.57 -2.66
CA THR A 42 3.96 13.79 -2.73
C THR A 42 5.35 13.57 -2.12
N VAL A 43 6.28 14.48 -2.42
CA VAL A 43 7.60 14.47 -1.80
C VAL A 43 7.47 14.64 -0.28
N GLN A 44 6.55 15.50 0.17
CA GLN A 44 6.28 15.70 1.59
C GLN A 44 5.80 14.42 2.26
N TYR A 45 4.86 13.70 1.60
CA TYR A 45 4.37 12.40 2.08
C TYR A 45 5.52 11.41 2.26
N MET A 46 6.42 11.34 1.27
CA MET A 46 7.57 10.42 1.33
C MET A 46 8.55 10.79 2.46
N ARG A 47 8.65 12.07 2.82
CA ARG A 47 9.48 12.51 3.95
C ARG A 47 8.88 12.16 5.29
N GLU A 48 7.56 12.13 5.38
CA GLU A 48 6.83 11.86 6.62
C GLU A 48 6.58 10.38 6.89
N ASN A 49 6.77 9.52 5.88
CA ASN A 49 6.48 8.10 5.94
C ASN A 49 7.66 7.27 5.43
N HIS A 50 7.58 5.96 5.67
CA HIS A 50 8.62 5.01 5.23
C HIS A 50 8.16 4.35 3.94
N VAL A 51 8.53 4.94 2.80
CA VAL A 51 8.10 4.51 1.48
C VAL A 51 9.23 3.77 0.77
N TYR A 52 8.93 2.55 0.32
CA TYR A 52 9.89 1.68 -0.38
C TYR A 52 9.31 1.23 -1.71
N VAL A 53 10.16 1.19 -2.72
CA VAL A 53 9.77 0.78 -4.07
C VAL A 53 10.46 -0.53 -4.46
N LEU A 54 9.74 -1.34 -5.23
CA LEU A 54 10.30 -2.54 -5.85
C LEU A 54 10.48 -2.24 -7.33
N GLU A 55 11.72 -2.36 -7.81
CA GLU A 55 12.02 -2.13 -9.21
C GLU A 55 12.72 -3.32 -9.85
N LYS A 56 12.53 -3.45 -11.15
CA LYS A 56 13.18 -4.44 -12.00
C LYS A 56 13.51 -3.76 -13.31
N ASP A 57 14.80 -3.88 -13.72
CA ASP A 57 15.27 -3.27 -14.98
C ASP A 57 14.94 -1.78 -15.06
N ASN A 58 15.16 -1.05 -13.95
CA ASN A 58 14.91 0.39 -13.81
C ASN A 58 13.45 0.80 -13.91
N THR A 59 12.51 -0.17 -13.80
CA THR A 59 11.07 0.10 -13.80
C THR A 59 10.49 -0.23 -12.44
N ILE A 60 9.76 0.73 -11.85
CA ILE A 60 9.06 0.52 -10.58
C ILE A 60 7.80 -0.29 -10.84
N LEU A 61 7.69 -1.45 -10.19
CA LEU A 61 6.55 -2.38 -10.34
C LEU A 61 5.60 -2.36 -9.14
N ALA A 62 6.05 -1.86 -8.00
CA ALA A 62 5.26 -1.87 -6.78
C ALA A 62 5.88 -0.93 -5.75
N PHE A 63 5.07 -0.54 -4.75
CA PHE A 63 5.59 0.17 -3.60
C PHE A 63 4.71 -0.05 -2.38
N TYR A 64 5.26 0.22 -1.20
CA TYR A 64 4.48 0.24 0.02
C TYR A 64 4.92 1.41 0.89
N SER A 65 4.05 1.80 1.83
CA SER A 65 4.33 2.86 2.78
C SER A 65 3.92 2.41 4.18
N LEU A 66 4.87 2.49 5.11
CA LEU A 66 4.61 2.27 6.53
C LEU A 66 4.62 3.61 7.24
N SER A 67 3.64 3.83 8.12
CA SER A 67 3.60 5.00 8.98
C SER A 67 3.65 4.58 10.45
N THR A 68 4.09 5.51 11.30
CA THR A 68 4.19 5.29 12.75
C THR A 68 3.30 6.30 13.49
N ASN A 69 2.92 5.98 14.73
CA ASN A 69 2.16 6.84 15.63
C ASN A 69 0.79 7.27 15.06
N PRO A 70 -0.13 6.34 14.73
CA PRO A 70 -0.10 4.88 14.99
C PRO A 70 0.62 4.09 13.90
N ASN A 71 1.02 2.88 14.24
CA ASN A 71 1.64 1.97 13.28
C ASN A 71 0.62 1.49 12.25
N ARG A 72 0.93 1.72 10.97
CA ARG A 72 -0.01 1.41 9.90
C ARG A 72 0.73 1.07 8.61
N LEU A 73 0.20 0.10 7.86
CA LEU A 73 0.53 -0.04 6.45
C LEU A 73 -0.41 0.91 5.70
N ASP A 74 0.10 2.06 5.31
CA ASP A 74 -0.69 3.14 4.73
C ASP A 74 -0.99 2.92 3.25
N ALA A 75 -0.08 2.27 2.53
CA ALA A 75 -0.24 1.98 1.11
C ALA A 75 0.53 0.72 0.73
N LEU A 76 -0.03 -0.05 -0.19
CA LEU A 76 0.65 -1.15 -0.87
C LEU A 76 -0.02 -1.29 -2.23
N PHE A 77 0.73 -1.01 -3.29
CA PHE A 77 0.23 -1.08 -4.65
C PHE A 77 1.20 -1.85 -5.53
N ILE A 78 0.64 -2.70 -6.40
CA ILE A 78 1.39 -3.49 -7.38
C ILE A 78 0.85 -3.14 -8.76
N ASP A 79 1.76 -2.95 -9.73
CA ASP A 79 1.36 -2.71 -11.11
C ASP A 79 0.47 -3.86 -11.57
N PRO A 80 -0.77 -3.58 -12.02
CA PRO A 80 -1.70 -4.63 -12.44
C PRO A 80 -1.16 -5.55 -13.54
N ASP A 81 -0.29 -5.04 -14.40
CA ASP A 81 0.30 -5.82 -15.48
C ASP A 81 1.27 -6.89 -14.97
N HIS A 82 1.63 -6.84 -13.70
CA HIS A 82 2.60 -7.74 -13.07
C HIS A 82 2.00 -8.58 -11.94
N ILE A 83 0.68 -8.58 -11.79
CA ILE A 83 -0.01 -9.42 -10.81
C ILE A 83 0.21 -10.89 -11.16
N GLY A 84 0.39 -11.73 -10.15
CA GLY A 84 0.60 -13.17 -10.34
C GLY A 84 2.04 -13.58 -10.58
N LYS A 85 3.00 -12.64 -10.48
CA LYS A 85 4.43 -12.92 -10.68
C LYS A 85 5.23 -13.03 -9.37
N GLY A 86 4.55 -13.20 -8.23
CA GLY A 86 5.19 -13.34 -6.93
C GLY A 86 5.65 -12.03 -6.30
N ILE A 87 5.36 -10.88 -6.90
CA ILE A 87 5.77 -9.57 -6.40
C ILE A 87 5.17 -9.28 -5.04
N GLY A 88 3.88 -9.63 -4.86
CA GLY A 88 3.20 -9.39 -3.59
C GLY A 88 3.86 -10.07 -2.41
N LYS A 89 4.35 -11.30 -2.61
CA LYS A 89 5.05 -12.04 -1.56
C LYS A 89 6.39 -11.42 -1.22
N VAL A 90 7.17 -11.07 -2.25
CA VAL A 90 8.47 -10.42 -2.08
C VAL A 90 8.32 -9.09 -1.34
N LEU A 91 7.34 -8.30 -1.77
CA LEU A 91 7.06 -7.00 -1.18
C LEU A 91 6.64 -7.15 0.30
N TRP A 92 5.78 -8.12 0.60
CA TRP A 92 5.32 -8.37 1.96
C TRP A 92 6.45 -8.77 2.89
N GLU A 93 7.32 -9.67 2.46
CA GLU A 93 8.47 -10.10 3.24
C GLU A 93 9.39 -8.91 3.58
N ASP A 94 9.59 -8.02 2.62
CA ASP A 94 10.40 -6.82 2.84
C ASP A 94 9.74 -5.88 3.84
N LEU A 95 8.44 -5.63 3.69
CA LEU A 95 7.75 -4.70 4.60
C LEU A 95 7.70 -5.23 6.04
N ILE A 96 7.58 -6.53 6.23
CA ILE A 96 7.65 -7.12 7.58
C ILE A 96 9.04 -6.90 8.18
N ASN A 97 10.10 -7.08 7.38
CA ASN A 97 11.47 -6.81 7.84
C ASN A 97 11.66 -5.34 8.21
N LYS A 98 11.11 -4.42 7.42
CA LYS A 98 11.18 -2.98 7.72
C LYS A 98 10.40 -2.64 8.98
N ALA A 99 9.23 -3.26 9.16
CA ALA A 99 8.42 -3.09 10.37
C ALA A 99 9.20 -3.51 11.61
N LYS A 100 9.94 -4.62 11.55
CA LYS A 100 10.81 -5.07 12.62
C LYS A 100 11.91 -4.06 12.93
N HIS A 101 12.54 -3.49 11.91
CA HIS A 101 13.57 -2.45 12.08
C HIS A 101 13.01 -1.16 12.68
N LEU A 102 11.73 -0.88 12.46
CA LEU A 102 11.04 0.26 13.06
C LEU A 102 10.50 -0.04 14.46
N ASN A 103 10.81 -1.23 15.00
CA ASN A 103 10.35 -1.69 16.31
C ASN A 103 8.83 -1.80 16.42
N MET A 104 8.15 -2.06 15.31
CA MET A 104 6.72 -2.32 15.32
C MET A 104 6.44 -3.72 15.83
N LYS A 105 5.54 -3.84 16.80
CA LYS A 105 5.04 -5.14 17.27
C LYS A 105 3.81 -5.56 16.48
N GLU A 106 3.07 -4.59 16.00
CA GLU A 106 1.88 -4.80 15.17
C GLU A 106 1.60 -3.53 14.37
N PHE A 107 0.79 -3.66 13.33
CA PHE A 107 0.28 -2.52 12.58
C PHE A 107 -1.09 -2.84 12.01
N ASN A 108 -1.88 -1.80 11.72
CA ASN A 108 -3.20 -1.94 11.12
C ASN A 108 -3.17 -1.58 9.63
N ILE A 109 -4.18 -2.07 8.92
CA ILE A 109 -4.39 -1.80 7.51
C ILE A 109 -5.87 -1.44 7.31
N ASP A 110 -6.13 -0.28 6.71
CA ASP A 110 -7.46 0.05 6.21
C ASP A 110 -7.51 -0.50 4.79
N SER A 111 -8.05 -1.70 4.62
CA SER A 111 -7.93 -2.44 3.37
C SER A 111 -9.00 -2.03 2.35
N ASP A 112 -8.59 -1.90 1.08
CA ASP A 112 -9.58 -1.96 0.00
C ASP A 112 -10.25 -3.33 0.08
N PRO A 113 -11.60 -3.41 -0.06
CA PRO A 113 -12.30 -4.71 -0.01
C PRO A 113 -11.75 -5.73 -1.01
N ASN A 114 -11.24 -5.28 -2.15
CA ASN A 114 -10.65 -6.14 -3.17
C ASN A 114 -9.28 -6.71 -2.77
N ALA A 115 -8.61 -6.10 -1.80
CA ALA A 115 -7.30 -6.53 -1.31
C ALA A 115 -7.37 -7.37 -0.04
N GLU A 116 -8.53 -7.49 0.58
CA GLU A 116 -8.69 -8.22 1.84
C GLU A 116 -8.17 -9.65 1.75
N GLY A 117 -8.49 -10.35 0.67
CA GLY A 117 -8.03 -11.73 0.44
C GLY A 117 -6.50 -11.84 0.42
N TYR A 118 -5.83 -10.89 -0.19
CA TYR A 118 -4.37 -10.83 -0.22
C TYR A 118 -3.81 -10.71 1.20
N TYR A 119 -4.33 -9.77 1.99
CA TYR A 119 -3.85 -9.56 3.36
C TYR A 119 -4.12 -10.75 4.25
N LEU A 120 -5.29 -11.39 4.14
CA LEU A 120 -5.60 -12.62 4.88
C LEU A 120 -4.59 -13.72 4.56
N LYS A 121 -4.26 -13.87 3.27
CA LYS A 121 -3.27 -14.85 2.83
C LYS A 121 -1.88 -14.57 3.41
N MET A 122 -1.54 -13.30 3.62
CA MET A 122 -0.26 -12.91 4.19
C MET A 122 -0.23 -13.01 5.73
N GLY A 123 -1.34 -13.39 6.35
CA GLY A 123 -1.39 -13.59 7.80
C GLY A 123 -2.06 -12.50 8.60
N ALA A 124 -2.61 -11.48 7.93
CA ALA A 124 -3.39 -10.44 8.59
C ALA A 124 -4.72 -11.01 9.10
N LYS A 125 -5.25 -10.40 10.16
CA LYS A 125 -6.55 -10.76 10.71
C LYS A 125 -7.49 -9.58 10.58
N ARG A 126 -8.74 -9.83 10.15
CA ARG A 126 -9.75 -8.81 10.16
C ARG A 126 -10.24 -8.60 11.60
N ILE A 127 -10.11 -7.38 12.10
CA ILE A 127 -10.51 -7.02 13.47
C ILE A 127 -11.74 -6.12 13.53
N GLY A 128 -12.26 -5.70 12.38
CA GLY A 128 -13.44 -4.84 12.34
C GLY A 128 -13.59 -4.13 11.00
N GLU A 129 -14.19 -2.96 11.07
CA GLU A 129 -14.41 -2.09 9.93
C GLU A 129 -14.04 -0.66 10.29
N THR A 130 -13.68 0.13 9.28
CA THR A 130 -13.36 1.54 9.45
C THR A 130 -13.96 2.31 8.27
N PRO A 131 -14.43 3.56 8.50
CA PRO A 131 -14.97 4.35 7.40
C PRO A 131 -13.88 4.78 6.43
N SER A 132 -14.22 4.84 5.13
CA SER A 132 -13.34 5.41 4.12
C SER A 132 -13.12 6.90 4.37
N THR A 133 -11.89 7.38 4.16
CA THR A 133 -11.60 8.81 4.25
C THR A 133 -12.20 9.60 3.09
N VAL A 134 -12.39 8.95 1.95
CA VAL A 134 -12.94 9.59 0.74
C VAL A 134 -14.46 9.51 0.72
N PHE A 135 -15.02 8.37 1.10
CA PHE A 135 -16.46 8.10 1.12
C PHE A 135 -16.90 7.68 2.53
N PRO A 136 -17.26 8.62 3.41
CA PRO A 136 -17.54 8.30 4.82
C PRO A 136 -18.64 7.24 5.04
N ASN A 137 -19.56 7.07 4.09
CA ASN A 137 -20.60 6.06 4.17
C ASN A 137 -20.11 4.66 3.71
N ARG A 138 -18.91 4.56 3.22
CA ARG A 138 -18.30 3.30 2.79
C ARG A 138 -17.41 2.77 3.90
N SER A 139 -17.63 1.52 4.31
CA SER A 139 -16.80 0.84 5.29
C SER A 139 -15.69 0.04 4.59
N LEU A 140 -14.53 0.05 5.19
CA LEU A 140 -13.38 -0.74 4.73
C LEU A 140 -13.05 -1.80 5.78
N PRO A 141 -12.61 -3.00 5.36
CA PRO A 141 -12.08 -3.97 6.31
C PRO A 141 -10.90 -3.38 7.09
N LEU A 142 -10.97 -3.47 8.41
CA LEU A 142 -9.85 -3.09 9.28
C LEU A 142 -9.07 -4.36 9.61
N MET A 143 -7.82 -4.39 9.21
CA MET A 143 -6.95 -5.56 9.36
C MET A 143 -5.85 -5.26 10.38
N ASN A 144 -5.37 -6.32 11.05
CA ASN A 144 -4.25 -6.21 11.97
C ASN A 144 -3.20 -7.26 11.64
N VAL A 145 -1.94 -6.86 11.70
CA VAL A 145 -0.79 -7.74 11.47
C VAL A 145 0.11 -7.74 12.69
N THR A 146 0.39 -8.92 13.21
CA THR A 146 1.38 -9.10 14.28
C THR A 146 2.76 -9.27 13.62
N VAL A 147 3.72 -8.48 14.07
CA VAL A 147 5.10 -8.52 13.55
C VAL A 147 5.93 -9.38 14.49
N GLU A 148 6.50 -10.47 13.97
CA GLU A 148 7.31 -11.41 14.73
C GLU A 148 8.75 -11.45 14.26
#